data_2fd2905c7a790bd49133dc02c957d8e5
#
_entry.id   2fd2905c7a790bd49133dc02c957d8e5
#
_cell.length_a   1.000
_cell.length_b   1.000
_cell.length_c   1.000
_cell.angle_alpha   90.00
_cell.angle_beta   90.00
_cell.angle_gamma   90.00
#
_symmetry.space_group_name_H-M   'P 1'
#
loop_
_entity.id
_entity.type
_entity.pdbx_description
1 polymer ?
#
loop_
_entity_poly.entity_id
_entity_poly.type
_entity_poly.pdbx_seq_one_letter_code
_entity_poly.pdbx_strand_id
1 'polypeptide(L)'
;MKKKFSKNEIKIIKNFIHNIDKTLKVKVSRGGRFECNIEKRIIYLGLKKPNHKENMLFQEWYKQQPEYTPINKTIMSILHEIGHFQTFNRQEFEMRNQIEQILTFMYEKYFIDEKQINFGYWNIDNERKATMWGVQYFKDNSNKCLELAAALGLSM
;
A
#
# COMPACT_ATOMS: atom_id res chain seq x y z
N MET A 1 12.02 -2.59 18.85
CA MET A 1 10.67 -3.19 19.03
C MET A 1 9.74 -2.68 17.95
N LYS A 2 9.11 -3.55 17.15
CA LYS A 2 8.11 -3.14 16.14
C LYS A 2 6.86 -2.63 16.90
N LYS A 3 6.59 -1.34 16.81
CA LYS A 3 5.46 -0.71 17.52
C LYS A 3 4.15 -1.16 16.85
N LYS A 4 3.26 -1.78 17.62
CA LYS A 4 1.91 -2.15 17.16
C LYS A 4 1.01 -0.92 17.16
N PHE A 5 0.02 -0.88 16.26
CA PHE A 5 -1.05 0.10 16.35
C PHE A 5 -1.92 -0.15 17.58
N SER A 6 -2.20 0.89 18.32
CA SER A 6 -3.17 0.89 19.42
C SER A 6 -4.61 0.78 18.89
N LYS A 7 -5.55 0.42 19.74
CA LYS A 7 -6.98 0.39 19.38
C LYS A 7 -7.48 1.75 18.89
N ASN A 8 -6.97 2.84 19.47
CA ASN A 8 -7.35 4.20 19.06
C ASN A 8 -6.80 4.54 17.68
N GLU A 9 -5.52 4.25 17.41
CA GLU A 9 -4.91 4.45 16.08
C GLU A 9 -5.66 3.66 14.99
N ILE A 10 -6.05 2.41 15.28
CA ILE A 10 -6.85 1.60 14.36
C ILE A 10 -8.21 2.27 14.08
N LYS A 11 -8.87 2.82 15.10
CA LYS A 11 -10.14 3.55 14.93
C LYS A 11 -9.97 4.80 14.06
N ILE A 12 -8.89 5.55 14.25
CA ILE A 12 -8.55 6.73 13.45
C ILE A 12 -8.34 6.34 11.98
N ILE A 13 -7.56 5.29 11.72
CA ILE A 13 -7.33 4.78 10.35
C ILE A 13 -8.66 4.33 9.70
N LYS A 14 -9.49 3.60 10.44
CA LYS A 14 -10.82 3.19 9.95
C LYS A 14 -11.68 4.38 9.54
N ASN A 15 -11.74 5.42 10.38
CA ASN A 15 -12.51 6.62 10.08
C ASN A 15 -11.97 7.32 8.84
N PHE A 16 -10.66 7.43 8.69
CA PHE A 16 -10.03 8.01 7.51
C PHE A 16 -10.41 7.23 6.24
N ILE A 17 -10.31 5.90 6.25
CA ILE A 17 -10.69 5.04 5.12
C ILE A 17 -12.18 5.22 4.79
N HIS A 18 -13.05 5.21 5.80
CA HIS A 18 -14.49 5.37 5.61
C HIS A 18 -14.90 6.77 5.13
N ASN A 19 -14.11 7.79 5.38
CA ASN A 19 -14.32 9.13 4.80
C ASN A 19 -14.00 9.18 3.31
N ILE A 20 -13.16 8.26 2.81
CA ILE A 20 -12.85 8.13 1.39
C ILE A 20 -13.86 7.21 0.72
N ASP A 21 -14.09 6.03 1.29
CA ASP A 21 -15.03 5.04 0.77
C ASP A 21 -15.72 4.28 1.91
N LYS A 22 -16.98 4.60 2.17
CA LYS A 22 -17.82 4.00 3.21
C LYS A 22 -18.13 2.52 2.99
N THR A 23 -17.95 2.02 1.78
CA THR A 23 -18.26 0.62 1.43
C THR A 23 -17.12 -0.34 1.80
N LEU A 24 -15.93 0.19 2.08
CA LEU A 24 -14.77 -0.60 2.46
C LEU A 24 -14.90 -1.09 3.91
N LYS A 25 -14.70 -2.39 4.09
CA LYS A 25 -14.58 -2.99 5.43
C LYS A 25 -13.12 -2.93 5.86
N VAL A 26 -12.88 -2.56 7.11
CA VAL A 26 -11.53 -2.51 7.66
C VAL A 26 -11.38 -3.54 8.76
N LYS A 27 -10.44 -4.45 8.60
CA LYS A 27 -10.11 -5.50 9.57
C LYS A 27 -8.65 -5.39 9.98
N VAL A 28 -8.33 -5.91 11.15
CA VAL A 28 -6.95 -6.02 11.63
C VAL A 28 -6.43 -7.40 11.29
N SER A 29 -5.30 -7.47 10.60
CA SER A 29 -4.58 -8.71 10.31
C SER A 29 -3.51 -8.98 11.38
N ARG A 30 -3.27 -10.26 11.67
CA ARG A 30 -2.12 -10.68 12.50
C ARG A 30 -0.78 -10.52 11.77
N GLY A 31 -0.83 -10.39 10.44
CA GLY A 31 0.34 -10.13 9.60
C GLY A 31 0.94 -8.74 9.80
N GLY A 32 2.11 -8.52 9.23
CA GLY A 32 2.83 -7.25 9.32
C GLY A 32 2.55 -6.27 8.19
N ARG A 33 1.78 -6.66 7.17
CA ARG A 33 1.53 -5.88 5.96
C ARG A 33 0.12 -5.32 5.95
N PHE A 34 -0.05 -4.20 5.25
CA PHE A 34 -1.35 -3.77 4.75
C PHE A 34 -1.66 -4.62 3.52
N GLU A 35 -2.89 -5.03 3.38
CA GLU A 35 -3.36 -5.88 2.27
C GLU A 35 -4.83 -5.56 1.97
N CYS A 36 -5.26 -5.79 0.75
CA CYS A 36 -6.67 -5.69 0.40
C CYS A 36 -7.22 -7.01 -0.17
N ASN A 37 -8.52 -7.22 0.05
CA ASN A 37 -9.28 -8.25 -0.64
C ASN A 37 -10.35 -7.56 -1.48
N ILE A 38 -10.14 -7.53 -2.79
CA ILE A 38 -10.98 -6.80 -3.73
C ILE A 38 -12.40 -7.35 -3.74
N GLU A 39 -12.57 -8.68 -3.82
CA GLU A 39 -13.88 -9.32 -3.92
C GLU A 39 -14.75 -9.06 -2.69
N LYS A 40 -14.15 -9.11 -1.50
CA LYS A 40 -14.85 -8.90 -0.22
C LYS A 40 -14.91 -7.43 0.19
N ARG A 41 -14.26 -6.54 -0.55
CA ARG A 41 -14.10 -5.11 -0.23
C ARG A 41 -13.54 -4.89 1.17
N ILE A 42 -12.43 -5.56 1.48
CA ILE A 42 -11.80 -5.51 2.82
C ILE A 42 -10.38 -4.96 2.67
N ILE A 43 -10.03 -3.99 3.52
CA ILE A 43 -8.64 -3.60 3.80
C ILE A 43 -8.23 -4.24 5.12
N TYR A 44 -7.10 -4.94 5.10
CA TYR A 44 -6.48 -5.51 6.30
C TYR A 44 -5.37 -4.58 6.77
N LEU A 45 -5.50 -4.07 7.98
CA LEU A 45 -4.45 -3.30 8.65
C LEU A 45 -3.47 -4.26 9.31
N GLY A 46 -2.22 -4.23 8.90
CA GLY A 46 -1.16 -4.99 9.55
C GLY A 46 -0.94 -4.50 10.99
N LEU A 47 -0.86 -5.44 11.95
CA LEU A 47 -0.59 -5.10 13.36
C LEU A 47 0.82 -4.57 13.60
N LYS A 48 1.76 -4.89 12.70
CA LYS A 48 3.17 -4.47 12.84
C LYS A 48 3.42 -3.31 11.90
N LYS A 49 4.11 -2.29 12.38
CA LYS A 49 4.67 -1.27 11.48
C LYS A 49 5.57 -1.96 10.46
N PRO A 50 5.54 -1.55 9.17
CA PRO A 50 6.19 -2.25 8.07
C PRO A 50 7.66 -2.59 8.31
N ASN A 51 8.15 -3.68 7.70
CA ASN A 51 9.55 -4.11 7.81
C ASN A 51 10.47 -3.09 7.14
N HIS A 52 11.55 -2.72 7.82
CA HIS A 52 12.45 -1.65 7.36
C HIS A 52 13.07 -1.95 5.98
N LYS A 53 13.50 -3.18 5.71
CA LYS A 53 14.14 -3.57 4.44
C LYS A 53 13.19 -3.48 3.25
N GLU A 54 12.00 -4.01 3.37
CA GLU A 54 10.96 -3.98 2.32
C GLU A 54 10.52 -2.54 2.01
N ASN A 55 10.43 -1.71 3.03
CA ASN A 55 10.15 -0.28 2.87
C ASN A 55 11.27 0.50 2.18
N MET A 56 12.54 0.10 2.37
CA MET A 56 13.65 0.74 1.68
C MET A 56 13.58 0.49 0.17
N LEU A 57 13.33 -0.75 -0.24
CA LEU A 57 13.20 -1.09 -1.67
C LEU A 57 12.01 -0.38 -2.33
N PHE A 58 10.86 -0.32 -1.65
CA PHE A 58 9.71 0.44 -2.16
C PHE A 58 10.03 1.93 -2.31
N GLN A 59 10.68 2.53 -1.32
CA GLN A 59 11.07 3.95 -1.41
C GLN A 59 12.09 4.21 -2.53
N GLU A 60 13.00 3.29 -2.76
CA GLU A 60 13.97 3.39 -3.86
C GLU A 60 13.28 3.35 -5.22
N TRP A 61 12.37 2.40 -5.42
CA TRP A 61 11.53 2.33 -6.61
C TRP A 61 10.65 3.57 -6.77
N TYR A 62 9.96 3.97 -5.70
CA TYR A 62 9.03 5.09 -5.72
C TYR A 62 9.71 6.43 -6.05
N LYS A 63 10.92 6.68 -5.56
CA LYS A 63 11.71 7.88 -5.87
C LYS A 63 12.09 8.00 -7.36
N GLN A 64 12.07 6.91 -8.10
CA GLN A 64 12.35 6.89 -9.54
C GLN A 64 11.11 7.19 -10.37
N GLN A 65 9.92 7.24 -9.77
CA GLN A 65 8.69 7.55 -10.51
C GLN A 65 8.59 9.05 -10.81
N PRO A 66 8.13 9.42 -12.03
CA PRO A 66 7.95 10.84 -12.40
C PRO A 66 7.03 11.62 -11.45
N GLU A 67 6.05 10.91 -10.87
CA GLU A 67 5.05 11.48 -9.98
C GLU A 67 5.51 11.56 -8.52
N TYR A 68 6.78 11.23 -8.23
CA TYR A 68 7.30 11.17 -6.87
C TYR A 68 6.92 12.40 -6.03
N THR A 69 6.33 12.14 -4.88
CA THR A 69 5.98 13.12 -3.87
C THR A 69 6.35 12.54 -2.49
N PRO A 70 7.10 13.24 -1.65
CA PRO A 70 7.41 12.75 -0.31
C PRO A 70 6.14 12.50 0.48
N ILE A 71 5.88 11.24 0.85
CA ILE A 71 4.73 10.83 1.65
C ILE A 71 5.22 9.85 2.72
N ASN A 72 4.72 10.01 3.95
CA ASN A 72 5.01 9.05 5.01
C ASN A 72 4.60 7.63 4.59
N LYS A 73 5.45 6.64 4.85
CA LYS A 73 5.28 5.25 4.41
C LYS A 73 3.97 4.62 4.86
N THR A 74 3.54 4.88 6.09
CA THR A 74 2.28 4.35 6.62
C THR A 74 1.09 4.97 5.89
N ILE A 75 1.12 6.28 5.65
CA ILE A 75 0.09 6.98 4.89
C ILE A 75 0.04 6.44 3.46
N MET A 76 1.21 6.32 2.79
CA MET A 76 1.28 5.75 1.45
C MET A 76 0.72 4.32 1.41
N SER A 77 1.04 3.46 2.38
CA SER A 77 0.50 2.09 2.41
C SER A 77 -1.03 2.08 2.52
N ILE A 78 -1.60 2.94 3.35
CA ILE A 78 -3.06 3.06 3.48
C ILE A 78 -3.68 3.55 2.17
N LEU A 79 -3.12 4.57 1.55
CA LEU A 79 -3.61 5.12 0.29
C LEU A 79 -3.47 4.14 -0.87
N HIS A 80 -2.38 3.38 -0.92
CA HIS A 80 -2.15 2.33 -1.91
C HIS A 80 -3.25 1.25 -1.84
N GLU A 81 -3.56 0.73 -0.65
CA GLU A 81 -4.62 -0.28 -0.51
C GLU A 81 -6.00 0.27 -0.90
N ILE A 82 -6.29 1.54 -0.61
CA ILE A 82 -7.51 2.20 -1.09
C ILE A 82 -7.46 2.33 -2.61
N GLY A 83 -6.31 2.70 -3.16
CA GLY A 83 -6.06 2.84 -4.59
C GLY A 83 -6.45 1.61 -5.40
N HIS A 84 -6.21 0.41 -4.90
CA HIS A 84 -6.66 -0.82 -5.53
C HIS A 84 -8.16 -0.88 -5.77
N PHE A 85 -8.98 -0.33 -4.87
CA PHE A 85 -10.44 -0.27 -5.05
C PHE A 85 -10.88 0.83 -5.99
N GLN A 86 -10.17 1.94 -6.00
CA GLN A 86 -10.51 3.12 -6.79
C GLN A 86 -10.08 2.98 -8.27
N THR A 87 -9.05 2.17 -8.54
CA THR A 87 -8.51 1.92 -9.88
C THR A 87 -8.80 0.51 -10.40
N PHE A 88 -9.67 -0.24 -9.72
CA PHE A 88 -9.91 -1.64 -10.03
C PHE A 88 -10.31 -1.86 -11.49
N ASN A 89 -9.56 -2.72 -12.16
CA ASN A 89 -9.87 -3.25 -13.48
C ASN A 89 -9.71 -4.78 -13.43
N ARG A 90 -10.75 -5.52 -13.82
CA ARG A 90 -10.77 -6.99 -13.70
C ARG A 90 -9.70 -7.66 -14.55
N GLN A 91 -9.51 -7.21 -15.79
CA GLN A 91 -8.52 -7.80 -16.69
C GLN A 91 -7.09 -7.57 -16.17
N GLU A 92 -6.79 -6.37 -15.68
CA GLU A 92 -5.49 -6.05 -15.08
C GLU A 92 -5.25 -6.87 -13.81
N PHE A 93 -6.28 -7.09 -13.01
CA PHE A 93 -6.19 -7.91 -11.80
C PHE A 93 -5.90 -9.39 -12.12
N GLU A 94 -6.55 -9.96 -13.15
CA GLU A 94 -6.28 -11.31 -13.62
C GLU A 94 -4.87 -11.43 -14.21
N MET A 95 -4.45 -10.45 -14.99
CA MET A 95 -3.09 -10.39 -15.56
C MET A 95 -2.01 -10.23 -14.46
N ARG A 96 -2.27 -9.44 -13.44
CA ARG A 96 -1.38 -9.31 -12.28
C ARG A 96 -1.04 -10.66 -11.67
N ASN A 97 -2.04 -11.49 -11.44
CA ASN A 97 -1.82 -12.80 -10.83
C ASN A 97 -0.91 -13.69 -11.70
N GLN A 98 -1.05 -13.62 -13.03
CA GLN A 98 -0.17 -14.34 -13.96
C GLN A 98 1.26 -13.79 -13.91
N ILE A 99 1.43 -12.46 -13.92
CA ILE A 99 2.76 -11.83 -13.86
C ILE A 99 3.44 -12.16 -12.52
N GLU A 100 2.71 -12.12 -11.41
CA GLU A 100 3.25 -12.47 -10.09
C GLU A 100 3.76 -13.92 -10.04
N GLN A 101 3.04 -14.86 -10.66
CA GLN A 101 3.50 -16.24 -10.79
C GLN A 101 4.78 -16.35 -11.62
N ILE A 102 4.87 -15.61 -12.73
CA ILE A 102 6.07 -15.57 -13.58
C ILE A 102 7.26 -14.98 -12.80
N LEU A 103 7.08 -13.87 -12.09
CA LEU A 103 8.12 -13.26 -11.27
C LEU A 103 8.62 -14.20 -10.18
N THR A 104 7.71 -14.91 -9.50
CA THR A 104 8.06 -15.90 -8.48
C THR A 104 8.87 -17.05 -9.09
N PHE A 105 8.43 -17.57 -10.24
CA PHE A 105 9.16 -18.61 -10.96
C PHE A 105 10.56 -18.14 -11.38
N MET A 106 10.69 -16.94 -11.89
CA MET A 106 11.98 -16.36 -12.28
C MET A 106 12.92 -16.22 -11.07
N TYR A 107 12.38 -15.80 -9.93
CA TYR A 107 13.14 -15.72 -8.68
C TYR A 107 13.70 -17.07 -8.26
N GLU A 108 12.85 -18.08 -8.22
CA GLU A 108 13.23 -19.44 -7.79
C GLU A 108 14.18 -20.15 -8.77
N LYS A 109 13.97 -19.96 -10.07
CA LYS A 109 14.67 -20.69 -11.11
C LYS A 109 15.97 -20.01 -11.57
N TYR A 110 15.98 -18.69 -11.65
CA TYR A 110 17.07 -17.91 -12.26
C TYR A 110 17.82 -17.03 -11.27
N PHE A 111 17.55 -17.17 -9.96
CA PHE A 111 18.21 -16.40 -8.91
C PHE A 111 18.21 -14.90 -9.16
N ILE A 112 17.08 -14.36 -9.68
CA ILE A 112 16.92 -12.94 -9.88
C ILE A 112 16.95 -12.24 -8.52
N ASP A 113 17.62 -11.11 -8.45
CA ASP A 113 17.76 -10.29 -7.25
C ASP A 113 16.38 -9.88 -6.68
N GLU A 114 16.27 -9.92 -5.35
CA GLU A 114 15.07 -9.50 -4.60
C GLU A 114 14.60 -8.08 -5.01
N LYS A 115 15.53 -7.18 -5.30
CA LYS A 115 15.23 -5.83 -5.78
C LYS A 115 14.53 -5.83 -7.14
N GLN A 116 15.04 -6.63 -8.10
CA GLN A 116 14.46 -6.74 -9.44
C GLN A 116 13.04 -7.30 -9.38
N ILE A 117 12.79 -8.29 -8.53
CA ILE A 117 11.47 -8.87 -8.32
C ILE A 117 10.50 -7.84 -7.76
N ASN A 118 10.89 -7.13 -6.71
CA ASN A 118 10.04 -6.12 -6.10
C ASN A 118 9.75 -4.96 -7.07
N PHE A 119 10.75 -4.51 -7.83
CA PHE A 119 10.57 -3.47 -8.85
C PHE A 119 9.64 -3.94 -9.98
N GLY A 120 9.79 -5.20 -10.41
CA GLY A 120 8.88 -5.85 -11.37
C GLY A 120 7.45 -5.86 -10.85
N TYR A 121 7.25 -6.27 -9.60
CA TYR A 121 5.94 -6.29 -8.96
C TYR A 121 5.28 -4.90 -8.90
N TRP A 122 5.99 -3.88 -8.42
CA TRP A 122 5.43 -2.53 -8.31
C TRP A 122 5.21 -1.83 -9.66
N ASN A 123 5.81 -2.32 -10.73
CA ASN A 123 5.55 -1.86 -12.10
C ASN A 123 4.36 -2.54 -12.78
N ILE A 124 3.77 -3.58 -12.17
CA ILE A 124 2.52 -4.15 -12.67
C ILE A 124 1.44 -3.08 -12.67
N ASP A 125 0.67 -2.97 -13.74
CA ASP A 125 -0.26 -1.86 -13.99
C ASP A 125 -1.18 -1.58 -12.81
N ASN A 126 -1.81 -2.60 -12.24
CA ASN A 126 -2.72 -2.39 -11.12
C ASN A 126 -2.02 -1.93 -9.83
N GLU A 127 -0.78 -2.40 -9.56
CA GLU A 127 0.03 -1.96 -8.41
C GLU A 127 0.49 -0.51 -8.59
N ARG A 128 1.00 -0.20 -9.80
CA ARG A 128 1.42 1.16 -10.13
C ARG A 128 0.25 2.14 -10.10
N LYS A 129 -0.89 1.78 -10.67
CA LYS A 129 -2.11 2.62 -10.65
C LYS A 129 -2.60 2.88 -9.23
N ALA A 130 -2.61 1.87 -8.37
CA ALA A 130 -2.97 2.02 -6.95
C ALA A 130 -2.04 3.01 -6.24
N THR A 131 -0.73 2.88 -6.46
CA THR A 131 0.28 3.81 -5.91
C THR A 131 0.05 5.23 -6.42
N MET A 132 -0.11 5.42 -7.74
CA MET A 132 -0.29 6.74 -8.36
C MET A 132 -1.61 7.39 -7.94
N TRP A 133 -2.67 6.61 -7.77
CA TRP A 133 -3.90 7.11 -7.16
C TRP A 133 -3.65 7.66 -5.75
N GLY A 134 -2.91 6.92 -4.93
CA GLY A 134 -2.55 7.36 -3.58
C GLY A 134 -1.75 8.67 -3.57
N VAL A 135 -0.81 8.82 -4.50
CA VAL A 135 -0.05 10.07 -4.70
C VAL A 135 -0.97 11.23 -5.07
N GLN A 136 -1.87 11.02 -6.02
CA GLN A 136 -2.80 12.05 -6.44
C GLN A 136 -3.76 12.44 -5.32
N TYR A 137 -4.31 11.44 -4.61
CA TYR A 137 -5.16 11.69 -3.44
C TYR A 137 -4.43 12.52 -2.38
N PHE A 138 -3.17 12.21 -2.09
CA PHE A 138 -2.36 12.97 -1.14
C PHE A 138 -2.19 14.43 -1.59
N LYS A 139 -1.89 14.67 -2.87
CA LYS A 139 -1.75 16.04 -3.40
C LYS A 139 -3.04 16.85 -3.24
N ASP A 140 -4.18 16.22 -3.53
CA ASP A 140 -5.48 16.89 -3.50
C ASP A 140 -6.04 17.06 -2.07
N ASN A 141 -5.59 16.21 -1.13
CA ASN A 141 -6.09 16.14 0.25
C ASN A 141 -4.96 16.16 1.29
N SER A 142 -3.89 16.90 1.04
CA SER A 142 -2.69 16.91 1.89
C SER A 142 -3.00 17.19 3.36
N ASN A 143 -3.88 18.16 3.66
CA ASN A 143 -4.27 18.49 5.03
C ASN A 143 -4.86 17.29 5.78
N LYS A 144 -5.78 16.53 5.16
CA LYS A 144 -6.38 15.34 5.76
C LYS A 144 -5.34 14.24 6.04
N CYS A 145 -4.39 14.08 5.12
CA CYS A 145 -3.30 13.11 5.27
C CYS A 145 -2.31 13.53 6.37
N LEU A 146 -2.01 14.82 6.47
CA LEU A 146 -1.18 15.38 7.53
C LEU A 146 -1.85 15.26 8.90
N GLU A 147 -3.15 15.52 9.00
CA GLU A 147 -3.95 15.30 10.21
C GLU A 147 -3.92 13.84 10.65
N LEU A 148 -4.09 12.91 9.69
CA LEU A 148 -3.95 11.47 9.97
C LEU A 148 -2.55 11.14 10.48
N ALA A 149 -1.49 11.63 9.83
CA ALA A 149 -0.11 11.39 10.25
C ALA A 149 0.13 11.91 11.66
N ALA A 150 -0.31 13.13 11.97
CA ALA A 150 -0.20 13.73 13.30
C ALA A 150 -0.94 12.91 14.36
N ALA A 151 -2.18 12.48 14.06
CA ALA A 151 -2.99 11.66 14.97
C ALA A 151 -2.38 10.27 15.24
N LEU A 152 -1.56 9.75 14.31
CA LEU A 152 -0.81 8.51 14.45
C LEU A 152 0.61 8.72 15.03
N GLY A 153 0.99 9.94 15.35
CA GLY A 153 2.33 10.29 15.82
C GLY A 153 3.44 9.95 14.82
N LEU A 154 3.15 10.11 13.52
CA LEU A 154 4.09 9.87 12.42
C LEU A 154 4.80 11.17 12.04
N SER A 155 6.11 11.09 11.84
CA SER A 155 6.87 12.16 11.18
C SER A 155 6.62 12.13 9.68
N MET A 156 6.46 13.28 9.07
CA MET A 156 6.35 13.44 7.62
C MET A 156 7.73 13.58 6.99
#